data_351b8bd9fd085056a685ffdd0bf0a844
#
_entry.id   351b8bd9fd085056a685ffdd0bf0a844
#
_cell.length_a   1.000
_cell.length_b   1.000
_cell.length_c   1.000
_cell.angle_alpha   90.00
_cell.angle_beta   90.00
_cell.angle_gamma   90.00
#
_symmetry.space_group_name_H-M   'P 1'
#
loop_
_entity.id
_entity.type
_entity.pdbx_description
1 polymer ?
#
loop_
_entity_poly.entity_id
_entity_poly.type
_entity_poly.pdbx_seq_one_letter_code
_entity_poly.pdbx_strand_id
1 'polypeptide(L)'
;ADNDHQEKHLSVFSRKAPYSYGWDWGIRMVTSGIWRPVKIRFYDAASINDYHIKQLSLTEHSAELSNELEINNILPQSIQAEIRINYSFEKGEETVISRSVTLQPGLNSIHIPSEVLSPVRWMPNGWGKPALYDFSAQVVFDGKVVAEQSHRIGLRTVRLVNEKDADGQSFYFEVNGIPMFAKGANYIPQDALLPSVTTERYQTLFRDIKEA
;
A
#
# COMPACT_ATOMS: atom_id res chain seq x y z
N ALA A 1 11.59 -24.17 2.66
CA ALA A 1 11.87 -25.36 1.89
C ALA A 1 12.84 -24.98 0.78
N ASP A 2 13.92 -25.71 0.64
CA ASP A 2 14.89 -25.50 -0.42
C ASP A 2 14.45 -26.30 -1.65
N ASN A 3 13.99 -25.61 -2.67
CA ASN A 3 13.56 -26.22 -3.94
C ASN A 3 14.66 -26.18 -5.01
N ASP A 4 15.84 -25.67 -4.68
CA ASP A 4 16.97 -25.60 -5.59
C ASP A 4 17.82 -26.87 -5.49
N HIS A 5 17.50 -27.86 -6.31
CA HIS A 5 18.16 -29.16 -6.35
C HIS A 5 19.51 -29.18 -7.09
N GLN A 6 20.18 -28.02 -7.18
CA GLN A 6 21.51 -27.92 -7.81
C GLN A 6 22.61 -28.05 -6.73
N GLU A 7 23.83 -28.35 -7.15
CA GLU A 7 25.00 -28.42 -6.24
C GLU A 7 25.21 -27.12 -5.44
N LYS A 8 24.86 -25.95 -6.03
CA LYS A 8 24.88 -24.66 -5.37
C LYS A 8 23.47 -24.14 -5.20
N HIS A 9 23.02 -24.07 -3.97
CA HIS A 9 21.71 -23.56 -3.58
C HIS A 9 21.73 -22.03 -3.57
N LEU A 10 21.25 -21.40 -4.63
CA LEU A 10 21.24 -19.95 -4.80
C LEU A 10 19.92 -19.28 -4.38
N SER A 11 18.83 -20.05 -4.30
CA SER A 11 17.49 -19.54 -4.05
C SER A 11 17.39 -18.74 -2.77
N VAL A 12 18.05 -19.16 -1.71
CA VAL A 12 18.03 -18.52 -0.38
C VAL A 12 18.84 -17.21 -0.31
N PHE A 13 19.73 -16.97 -1.28
CA PHE A 13 20.58 -15.78 -1.33
C PHE A 13 20.14 -14.76 -2.38
N SER A 14 19.07 -15.03 -3.12
CA SER A 14 18.63 -14.14 -4.22
C SER A 14 17.22 -13.60 -3.96
N ARG A 15 17.00 -12.33 -4.37
CA ARG A 15 15.67 -11.71 -4.35
C ARG A 15 14.82 -12.16 -5.54
N LYS A 16 14.70 -13.45 -5.72
CA LYS A 16 13.88 -14.09 -6.74
C LYS A 16 12.93 -15.06 -6.07
N ALA A 17 11.72 -15.16 -6.59
CA ALA A 17 10.73 -16.07 -6.03
C ALA A 17 11.25 -17.51 -6.01
N PRO A 18 11.14 -18.24 -4.90
CA PRO A 18 11.68 -19.59 -4.76
C PRO A 18 11.19 -20.57 -5.83
N TYR A 19 9.94 -20.43 -6.29
CA TYR A 19 9.38 -21.28 -7.34
C TYR A 19 10.10 -21.17 -8.70
N SER A 20 10.84 -20.09 -8.95
CA SER A 20 11.65 -19.96 -10.18
C SER A 20 12.80 -20.94 -10.23
N TYR A 21 13.22 -21.49 -9.10
CA TYR A 21 14.26 -22.53 -8.98
C TYR A 21 13.72 -23.94 -9.14
N GLY A 22 12.42 -24.07 -9.39
CA GLY A 22 11.70 -25.32 -9.54
C GLY A 22 10.67 -25.53 -8.43
N TRP A 23 9.55 -26.12 -8.77
CA TRP A 23 8.50 -26.52 -7.85
C TRP A 23 7.76 -27.73 -8.42
N ASP A 24 6.89 -28.39 -7.63
CA ASP A 24 6.11 -29.55 -8.09
C ASP A 24 5.13 -29.21 -9.23
N TRP A 25 4.73 -27.95 -9.37
CA TRP A 25 3.84 -27.44 -10.43
C TRP A 25 4.57 -26.59 -11.47
N GLY A 26 5.86 -26.32 -11.33
CA GLY A 26 6.58 -25.37 -12.19
C GLY A 26 7.99 -25.81 -12.53
N ILE A 27 8.38 -25.55 -13.78
CA ILE A 27 9.74 -25.83 -14.27
C ILE A 27 10.76 -24.89 -13.61
N ARG A 28 12.02 -25.32 -13.53
CA ARG A 28 13.12 -24.45 -13.14
C ARG A 28 13.44 -23.48 -14.28
N MET A 29 13.17 -22.19 -14.06
CA MET A 29 13.44 -21.12 -15.03
C MET A 29 14.01 -19.90 -14.30
N VAL A 30 15.32 -19.93 -14.04
CA VAL A 30 16.02 -18.87 -13.29
C VAL A 30 16.49 -17.79 -14.28
N THR A 31 15.57 -16.94 -14.69
CA THR A 31 15.89 -15.78 -15.53
C THR A 31 16.41 -14.62 -14.69
N SER A 32 17.23 -13.76 -15.26
CA SER A 32 17.64 -12.49 -14.66
C SER A 32 17.56 -11.37 -15.68
N GLY A 33 17.26 -10.15 -15.20
CA GLY A 33 17.17 -8.98 -16.07
C GLY A 33 16.23 -7.93 -15.52
N ILE A 34 16.19 -6.78 -16.19
CA ILE A 34 15.25 -5.70 -15.90
C ILE A 34 13.95 -6.02 -16.62
N TRP A 35 12.93 -6.45 -15.84
CA TRP A 35 11.62 -6.86 -16.38
C TRP A 35 10.47 -5.90 -16.03
N ARG A 36 10.75 -4.90 -15.20
CA ARG A 36 9.80 -3.83 -14.86
C ARG A 36 10.23 -2.51 -15.51
N PRO A 37 9.31 -1.56 -15.72
CA PRO A 37 9.64 -0.25 -16.25
C PRO A 37 10.76 0.44 -15.46
N VAL A 38 11.68 1.07 -16.17
CA VAL A 38 12.72 1.93 -15.61
C VAL A 38 12.23 3.37 -15.67
N LYS A 39 12.38 4.11 -14.57
CA LYS A 39 12.01 5.53 -14.48
C LYS A 39 13.19 6.33 -13.95
N ILE A 40 13.41 7.50 -14.54
CA ILE A 40 14.32 8.52 -14.01
C ILE A 40 13.46 9.64 -13.45
N ARG A 41 13.74 10.06 -12.21
CA ARG A 41 13.05 11.18 -11.57
C ARG A 41 14.06 12.29 -11.31
N PHE A 42 13.69 13.52 -11.64
CA PHE A 42 14.47 14.72 -11.38
C PHE A 42 13.78 15.52 -10.28
N TYR A 43 14.57 16.07 -9.37
CA TYR A 43 14.09 16.91 -8.28
C TYR A 43 14.91 18.17 -8.23
N ASP A 44 14.26 19.33 -8.08
CA ASP A 44 14.92 20.63 -8.06
C ASP A 44 15.26 21.10 -6.63
N ALA A 45 14.44 20.80 -5.65
CA ALA A 45 14.61 21.27 -4.28
C ALA A 45 14.35 20.17 -3.23
N ALA A 46 13.30 19.38 -3.37
CA ALA A 46 12.93 18.35 -2.42
C ALA A 46 12.32 17.13 -3.11
N SER A 47 12.39 15.98 -2.43
CA SER A 47 11.66 14.76 -2.82
C SER A 47 10.88 14.21 -1.63
N ILE A 48 9.75 13.57 -1.88
CA ILE A 48 9.06 12.73 -0.89
C ILE A 48 9.61 11.31 -1.06
N ASN A 49 10.32 10.82 -0.04
CA ASN A 49 10.87 9.47 -0.04
C ASN A 49 9.83 8.45 0.39
N ASP A 50 9.01 8.81 1.38
CA ASP A 50 7.88 8.02 1.85
C ASP A 50 6.72 8.91 2.28
N TYR A 51 5.50 8.41 2.06
CA TYR A 51 4.26 9.01 2.55
C TYR A 51 3.37 7.91 3.08
N HIS A 52 3.14 7.88 4.38
CA HIS A 52 2.29 6.91 5.06
C HIS A 52 1.11 7.62 5.74
N ILE A 53 -0.10 7.12 5.50
CA ILE A 53 -1.31 7.61 6.16
C ILE A 53 -1.71 6.58 7.22
N LYS A 54 -1.47 6.92 8.47
CA LYS A 54 -1.74 6.07 9.62
C LYS A 54 -3.09 6.42 10.24
N GLN A 55 -3.99 5.47 10.27
CA GLN A 55 -5.25 5.59 11.02
C GLN A 55 -4.98 5.43 12.52
N LEU A 56 -5.29 6.47 13.29
CA LEU A 56 -5.12 6.49 14.75
C LEU A 56 -6.38 6.01 15.44
N SER A 57 -7.55 6.51 14.99
CA SER A 57 -8.85 6.07 15.48
C SER A 57 -9.88 6.02 14.35
N LEU A 58 -10.96 5.25 14.55
CA LEU A 58 -12.11 5.20 13.65
C LEU A 58 -13.37 4.97 14.45
N THR A 59 -14.29 5.94 14.37
CA THR A 59 -15.63 5.90 14.96
C THR A 59 -16.70 6.01 13.87
N GLU A 60 -17.96 6.09 14.23
CA GLU A 60 -19.04 6.42 13.29
C GLU A 60 -19.01 7.87 12.84
N HIS A 61 -18.44 8.74 13.66
CA HIS A 61 -18.47 10.19 13.46
C HIS A 61 -17.20 10.74 12.84
N SER A 62 -16.04 10.11 13.12
CA SER A 62 -14.75 10.57 12.60
C SER A 62 -13.72 9.47 12.50
N ALA A 63 -12.73 9.70 11.62
CA ALA A 63 -11.48 8.99 11.56
C ALA A 63 -10.32 9.97 11.77
N GLU A 64 -9.53 9.76 12.83
CA GLU A 64 -8.31 10.50 13.07
C GLU A 64 -7.15 9.84 12.36
N LEU A 65 -6.38 10.62 11.61
CA LEU A 65 -5.27 10.15 10.80
C LEU A 65 -4.00 10.97 11.09
N SER A 66 -2.86 10.32 10.96
CA SER A 66 -1.54 10.98 10.89
C SER A 66 -0.97 10.79 9.50
N ASN A 67 -0.70 11.88 8.79
CA ASN A 67 0.02 11.87 7.54
C ASN A 67 1.52 11.96 7.86
N GLU A 68 2.23 10.87 7.72
CA GLU A 68 3.65 10.72 8.05
C GLU A 68 4.45 10.79 6.75
N LEU A 69 5.35 11.80 6.63
CA LEU A 69 6.16 12.03 5.44
C LEU A 69 7.64 11.98 5.77
N GLU A 70 8.40 11.29 4.94
CA GLU A 70 9.84 11.43 4.84
C GLU A 70 10.19 12.30 3.64
N ILE A 71 10.70 13.51 3.90
CA ILE A 71 11.02 14.51 2.87
C ILE A 71 12.53 14.74 2.86
N ASN A 72 13.16 14.55 1.72
CA ASN A 72 14.56 14.86 1.52
C ASN A 72 14.71 16.23 0.86
N ASN A 73 15.23 17.21 1.61
CA ASN A 73 15.70 18.48 1.07
C ASN A 73 17.07 18.27 0.44
N ILE A 74 17.15 18.39 -0.88
CA ILE A 74 18.40 18.17 -1.63
C ILE A 74 19.29 19.42 -1.74
N LEU A 75 18.80 20.56 -1.25
CA LEU A 75 19.58 21.81 -1.22
C LEU A 75 20.52 21.83 -0.01
N PRO A 76 21.66 22.52 -0.12
CA PRO A 76 22.64 22.59 0.97
C PRO A 76 22.22 23.50 2.14
N GLN A 77 21.12 24.26 1.99
CA GLN A 77 20.54 25.13 3.02
C GLN A 77 19.16 24.68 3.44
N SER A 78 18.74 25.12 4.63
CA SER A 78 17.35 24.97 5.09
C SER A 78 16.41 25.79 4.20
N ILE A 79 15.24 25.25 3.94
CA ILE A 79 14.18 25.91 3.15
C ILE A 79 12.90 26.01 3.94
N GLN A 80 12.14 27.09 3.69
CA GLN A 80 10.76 27.20 4.16
C GLN A 80 9.86 26.59 3.07
N ALA A 81 9.16 25.54 3.40
CA ALA A 81 8.25 24.86 2.49
C ALA A 81 6.85 24.79 3.10
N GLU A 82 5.84 24.74 2.24
CA GLU A 82 4.48 24.42 2.63
C GLU A 82 4.19 22.96 2.27
N ILE A 83 3.72 22.19 3.23
CA ILE A 83 3.22 20.84 2.99
C ILE A 83 1.71 20.93 2.87
N ARG A 84 1.15 20.46 1.75
CA ARG A 84 -0.29 20.34 1.51
C ARG A 84 -0.68 18.87 1.53
N ILE A 85 -1.66 18.55 2.36
CA ILE A 85 -2.35 17.26 2.36
C ILE A 85 -3.72 17.50 1.76
N ASN A 86 -3.99 16.89 0.63
CA ASN A 86 -5.28 16.93 -0.02
C ASN A 86 -5.94 15.56 0.11
N TYR A 87 -7.22 15.51 0.41
CA TYR A 87 -7.95 14.26 0.37
C TYR A 87 -9.41 14.45 -0.05
N SER A 88 -9.95 13.44 -0.71
CA SER A 88 -11.34 13.38 -1.14
C SER A 88 -11.87 11.96 -1.12
N PHE A 89 -13.20 11.83 -1.07
CA PHE A 89 -13.91 10.58 -1.24
C PHE A 89 -14.60 10.57 -2.61
N GLU A 90 -14.30 9.57 -3.45
CA GLU A 90 -14.94 9.35 -4.76
C GLU A 90 -14.98 10.60 -5.66
N LYS A 91 -13.91 11.37 -5.73
CA LYS A 91 -13.84 12.62 -6.49
C LYS A 91 -14.88 13.68 -6.05
N GLY A 92 -15.35 13.57 -4.80
CA GLY A 92 -16.18 14.58 -4.16
C GLY A 92 -15.39 15.83 -3.81
N GLU A 93 -15.92 16.60 -2.86
CA GLU A 93 -15.25 17.80 -2.36
C GLU A 93 -13.87 17.47 -1.79
N GLU A 94 -12.87 18.25 -2.19
CA GLU A 94 -11.49 18.09 -1.73
C GLU A 94 -11.27 18.90 -0.45
N THR A 95 -10.75 18.23 0.57
CA THR A 95 -10.26 18.90 1.78
C THR A 95 -8.76 19.12 1.65
N VAL A 96 -8.31 20.33 1.95
CA VAL A 96 -6.89 20.73 1.89
C VAL A 96 -6.42 21.18 3.26
N ILE A 97 -5.34 20.56 3.74
CA ILE A 97 -4.64 20.95 4.97
C ILE A 97 -3.27 21.46 4.56
N SER A 98 -2.94 22.70 4.93
CA SER A 98 -1.65 23.33 4.64
C SER A 98 -0.86 23.58 5.92
N ARG A 99 0.44 23.29 5.90
CA ARG A 99 1.35 23.54 7.01
C ARG A 99 2.70 24.05 6.53
N SER A 100 3.13 25.22 7.02
CA SER A 100 4.48 25.71 6.81
C SER A 100 5.47 24.96 7.70
N VAL A 101 6.58 24.51 7.11
CA VAL A 101 7.66 23.78 7.80
C VAL A 101 9.02 24.28 7.34
N THR A 102 10.00 24.14 8.21
CA THR A 102 11.41 24.34 7.86
C THR A 102 12.02 22.97 7.56
N LEU A 103 12.42 22.73 6.31
CA LEU A 103 13.14 21.51 5.94
C LEU A 103 14.65 21.76 6.03
N GLN A 104 15.30 21.02 6.92
CA GLN A 104 16.78 21.02 7.03
C GLN A 104 17.39 20.27 5.84
N PRO A 105 18.65 20.55 5.44
CA PRO A 105 19.33 19.74 4.44
C PRO A 105 19.29 18.24 4.78
N GLY A 106 18.99 17.40 3.78
CA GLY A 106 18.83 15.96 3.95
C GLY A 106 17.43 15.55 4.38
N LEU A 107 17.32 14.45 5.11
CA LEU A 107 16.06 13.80 5.45
C LEU A 107 15.34 14.48 6.62
N ASN A 108 14.04 14.75 6.43
CA ASN A 108 13.15 15.34 7.42
C ASN A 108 11.94 14.43 7.63
N SER A 109 11.51 14.22 8.86
CA SER A 109 10.28 13.51 9.21
C SER A 109 9.24 14.53 9.64
N ILE A 110 8.09 14.54 8.95
CA ILE A 110 7.00 15.48 9.15
C ILE A 110 5.72 14.69 9.42
N HIS A 111 4.97 15.12 10.44
CA HIS A 111 3.68 14.54 10.82
C HIS A 111 2.61 15.62 10.75
N ILE A 112 1.55 15.36 9.97
CA ILE A 112 0.41 16.27 9.82
C ILE A 112 -0.87 15.52 10.18
N PRO A 113 -1.55 15.92 11.26
CA PRO A 113 -2.84 15.33 11.61
C PRO A 113 -3.90 15.72 10.59
N SER A 114 -4.82 14.81 10.35
CA SER A 114 -6.05 15.07 9.58
C SER A 114 -7.22 14.30 10.19
N GLU A 115 -8.44 14.78 9.94
CA GLU A 115 -9.66 14.16 10.39
C GLU A 115 -10.64 14.04 9.22
N VAL A 116 -11.20 12.86 9.05
CA VAL A 116 -12.31 12.64 8.12
C VAL A 116 -13.60 12.53 8.91
N LEU A 117 -14.50 13.49 8.72
CA LEU A 117 -15.81 13.49 9.39
C LEU A 117 -16.80 12.57 8.69
N SER A 118 -17.64 11.87 9.45
CA SER A 118 -18.63 10.91 8.97
C SER A 118 -18.06 9.93 7.94
N PRO A 119 -17.00 9.19 8.28
CA PRO A 119 -16.24 8.40 7.32
C PRO A 119 -17.06 7.25 6.73
N VAL A 120 -17.00 7.10 5.41
CA VAL A 120 -17.50 5.89 4.74
C VAL A 120 -16.49 4.78 4.94
N ARG A 121 -16.88 3.75 5.70
CA ARG A 121 -15.99 2.64 6.02
C ARG A 121 -15.81 1.71 4.83
N TRP A 122 -14.58 1.27 4.61
CA TRP A 122 -14.26 0.24 3.64
C TRP A 122 -14.77 -1.13 4.12
N MET A 123 -15.41 -1.86 3.23
CA MET A 123 -15.82 -3.25 3.46
C MET A 123 -15.18 -4.17 2.42
N PRO A 124 -14.86 -5.43 2.79
CA PRO A 124 -14.33 -6.39 1.83
C PRO A 124 -15.38 -6.80 0.82
N ASN A 125 -14.92 -7.38 -0.28
CA ASN A 125 -15.75 -7.82 -1.39
C ASN A 125 -16.85 -8.79 -0.92
N GLY A 126 -18.09 -8.58 -1.36
CA GLY A 126 -19.25 -9.37 -0.96
C GLY A 126 -19.90 -8.98 0.38
N TRP A 127 -19.28 -8.06 1.16
CA TRP A 127 -19.79 -7.59 2.45
C TRP A 127 -20.23 -6.12 2.44
N GLY A 128 -19.92 -5.41 1.38
CA GLY A 128 -20.28 -4.00 1.22
C GLY A 128 -19.40 -3.29 0.19
N LYS A 129 -19.39 -1.96 0.28
CA LYS A 129 -18.63 -1.12 -0.64
C LYS A 129 -17.14 -1.09 -0.24
N PRO A 130 -16.21 -1.39 -1.15
CA PRO A 130 -14.78 -1.19 -0.92
C PRO A 130 -14.41 0.31 -1.04
N ALA A 131 -14.97 1.13 -0.14
CA ALA A 131 -14.84 2.58 -0.13
C ALA A 131 -13.39 3.01 0.04
N LEU A 132 -12.88 3.85 -0.87
CA LEU A 132 -11.50 4.33 -0.85
C LEU A 132 -11.49 5.86 -0.90
N TYR A 133 -10.60 6.44 -0.10
CA TYR A 133 -10.24 7.85 -0.10
C TYR A 133 -8.98 8.05 -0.91
N ASP A 134 -8.97 9.07 -1.75
CA ASP A 134 -7.78 9.52 -2.46
C ASP A 134 -7.06 10.57 -1.59
N PHE A 135 -5.79 10.35 -1.31
CA PHE A 135 -4.92 11.25 -0.55
C PHE A 135 -3.73 11.64 -1.40
N SER A 136 -3.35 12.92 -1.36
CA SER A 136 -2.08 13.37 -1.90
C SER A 136 -1.34 14.28 -0.92
N ALA A 137 -0.02 14.18 -0.91
CA ALA A 137 0.86 15.06 -0.20
C ALA A 137 1.74 15.81 -1.19
N GLN A 138 1.78 17.13 -1.05
CA GLN A 138 2.58 18.01 -1.89
C GLN A 138 3.57 18.80 -1.06
N VAL A 139 4.80 18.94 -1.55
CA VAL A 139 5.79 19.89 -1.05
C VAL A 139 5.79 21.09 -1.97
N VAL A 140 5.45 22.26 -1.43
CA VAL A 140 5.45 23.53 -2.16
C VAL A 140 6.63 24.37 -1.70
N PHE A 141 7.49 24.74 -2.61
CA PHE A 141 8.64 25.60 -2.37
C PHE A 141 8.69 26.70 -3.43
N ASP A 142 8.89 27.95 -3.02
CA ASP A 142 8.89 29.12 -3.89
C ASP A 142 7.63 29.22 -4.79
N GLY A 143 6.47 28.91 -4.19
CA GLY A 143 5.16 28.93 -4.87
C GLY A 143 4.91 27.80 -5.86
N LYS A 144 5.84 26.83 -6.00
CA LYS A 144 5.73 25.71 -6.93
C LYS A 144 5.65 24.38 -6.19
N VAL A 145 4.86 23.44 -6.70
CA VAL A 145 4.88 22.06 -6.25
C VAL A 145 6.17 21.41 -6.75
N VAL A 146 7.09 21.08 -5.84
CA VAL A 146 8.40 20.47 -6.15
C VAL A 146 8.43 18.97 -5.95
N ALA A 147 7.52 18.43 -5.16
CA ALA A 147 7.31 16.99 -5.00
C ALA A 147 5.86 16.68 -4.67
N GLU A 148 5.38 15.53 -5.13
CA GLU A 148 4.04 15.02 -4.87
C GLU A 148 4.05 13.49 -4.77
N GLN A 149 3.23 12.96 -3.86
CA GLN A 149 2.96 11.54 -3.74
C GLN A 149 1.50 11.31 -3.36
N SER A 150 0.86 10.29 -3.97
CA SER A 150 -0.56 10.01 -3.75
C SER A 150 -0.79 8.56 -3.36
N HIS A 151 -1.80 8.34 -2.51
CA HIS A 151 -2.25 7.02 -2.08
C HIS A 151 -3.77 6.94 -2.05
N ARG A 152 -4.29 5.72 -2.18
CA ARG A 152 -5.69 5.40 -1.94
C ARG A 152 -5.78 4.51 -0.73
N ILE A 153 -6.58 4.90 0.26
CA ILE A 153 -6.75 4.16 1.52
C ILE A 153 -8.22 3.85 1.79
N GLY A 154 -8.47 2.73 2.45
CA GLY A 154 -9.78 2.38 2.98
C GLY A 154 -9.77 2.50 4.50
N LEU A 155 -10.69 3.28 5.06
CA LEU A 155 -10.85 3.45 6.51
C LEU A 155 -11.62 2.26 7.08
N ARG A 156 -10.98 1.47 7.94
CA ARG A 156 -11.54 0.26 8.54
C ARG A 156 -10.84 -0.13 9.81
N THR A 157 -11.55 -0.88 10.65
CA THR A 157 -10.90 -1.66 11.72
C THR A 157 -10.81 -3.11 11.29
N VAL A 158 -9.70 -3.78 11.62
CA VAL A 158 -9.51 -5.23 11.43
C VAL A 158 -8.96 -5.80 12.72
N ARG A 159 -9.65 -6.79 13.27
CA ARG A 159 -9.22 -7.53 14.45
C ARG A 159 -9.16 -9.02 14.12
N LEU A 160 -8.08 -9.67 14.47
CA LEU A 160 -8.02 -11.12 14.53
C LEU A 160 -8.57 -11.54 15.89
N VAL A 161 -9.67 -12.30 15.89
CA VAL A 161 -10.27 -12.85 17.11
C VAL A 161 -9.70 -14.23 17.34
N ASN A 162 -8.98 -14.35 18.43
CA ASN A 162 -8.32 -15.59 18.87
C ASN A 162 -8.56 -15.74 20.36
N GLU A 163 -9.72 -16.28 20.73
CA GLU A 163 -10.21 -16.38 22.09
C GLU A 163 -10.48 -17.86 22.44
N LYS A 164 -10.16 -18.25 23.66
CA LYS A 164 -10.46 -19.60 24.16
C LYS A 164 -11.93 -19.71 24.50
N ASP A 165 -12.53 -20.85 24.15
CA ASP A 165 -13.89 -21.25 24.54
C ASP A 165 -13.85 -22.66 25.15
N ALA A 166 -15.03 -23.27 25.34
CA ALA A 166 -15.14 -24.60 25.95
C ALA A 166 -14.62 -25.73 25.02
N ASP A 167 -14.64 -25.53 23.72
CA ASP A 167 -14.33 -26.51 22.70
C ASP A 167 -12.94 -26.32 22.07
N GLY A 168 -12.29 -25.14 22.31
CA GLY A 168 -10.97 -24.85 21.73
C GLY A 168 -10.60 -23.39 21.71
N GLN A 169 -10.20 -22.91 20.55
CA GLN A 169 -9.76 -21.53 20.33
C GLN A 169 -10.32 -21.00 18.99
N SER A 170 -10.99 -19.85 19.05
CA SER A 170 -11.49 -19.19 17.86
C SER A 170 -10.35 -18.65 17.00
N PHE A 171 -10.57 -18.55 15.70
CA PHE A 171 -9.64 -17.92 14.77
C PHE A 171 -10.41 -17.36 13.59
N TYR A 172 -10.80 -16.08 13.67
CA TYR A 172 -11.51 -15.40 12.60
C TYR A 172 -11.22 -13.92 12.57
N PHE A 173 -11.51 -13.27 11.44
CA PHE A 173 -11.39 -11.82 11.32
C PHE A 173 -12.70 -11.12 11.68
N GLU A 174 -12.56 -9.96 12.30
CA GLU A 174 -13.64 -9.02 12.51
C GLU A 174 -13.28 -7.72 11.79
N VAL A 175 -14.11 -7.31 10.85
CA VAL A 175 -13.92 -6.06 10.10
C VAL A 175 -15.04 -5.10 10.44
N ASN A 176 -14.69 -3.92 10.94
CA ASN A 176 -15.65 -2.91 11.42
C ASN A 176 -16.65 -3.44 12.44
N GLY A 177 -16.21 -4.36 13.32
CA GLY A 177 -17.07 -5.00 14.32
C GLY A 177 -17.92 -6.17 13.79
N ILE A 178 -17.79 -6.55 12.51
CA ILE A 178 -18.54 -7.63 11.90
C ILE A 178 -17.65 -8.87 11.78
N PRO A 179 -17.96 -9.99 12.49
CA PRO A 179 -17.27 -11.25 12.30
C PRO A 179 -17.45 -11.77 10.88
N MET A 180 -16.36 -12.22 10.25
CA MET A 180 -16.45 -12.73 8.89
C MET A 180 -15.54 -13.93 8.66
N PHE A 181 -16.01 -14.81 7.79
CA PHE A 181 -15.21 -15.89 7.26
C PHE A 181 -14.33 -15.39 6.12
N ALA A 182 -13.02 -15.56 6.25
CA ALA A 182 -12.05 -15.18 5.22
C ALA A 182 -12.01 -16.27 4.14
N LYS A 183 -12.86 -16.12 3.12
CA LYS A 183 -12.85 -16.99 1.94
C LYS A 183 -11.57 -16.75 1.14
N GLY A 184 -10.91 -17.82 0.74
CA GLY A 184 -9.67 -17.71 -0.01
C GLY A 184 -9.20 -19.04 -0.57
N ALA A 185 -8.22 -18.97 -1.45
CA ALA A 185 -7.55 -20.11 -2.03
C ALA A 185 -6.08 -19.78 -2.29
N ASN A 186 -5.25 -20.81 -2.45
CA ASN A 186 -3.88 -20.62 -2.87
C ASN A 186 -3.84 -20.33 -4.38
N TYR A 187 -3.13 -19.28 -4.73
CA TYR A 187 -2.92 -18.91 -6.13
C TYR A 187 -1.53 -19.31 -6.59
N ILE A 188 -1.49 -20.16 -7.59
CA ILE A 188 -0.25 -20.54 -8.29
C ILE A 188 -0.05 -19.57 -9.47
N PRO A 189 1.17 -19.03 -9.69
CA PRO A 189 1.44 -18.16 -10.83
C PRO A 189 1.02 -18.79 -12.16
N GLN A 190 0.27 -18.04 -12.98
CA GLN A 190 -0.28 -18.54 -14.26
C GLN A 190 0.79 -18.81 -15.33
N ASP A 191 2.00 -18.32 -15.12
CA ASP A 191 3.11 -18.46 -16.06
C ASP A 191 4.46 -18.42 -15.32
N ALA A 192 5.43 -19.17 -15.80
CA ALA A 192 6.80 -19.13 -15.29
C ALA A 192 7.47 -17.76 -15.55
N LEU A 193 7.05 -17.09 -16.63
CA LEU A 193 7.46 -15.72 -16.98
C LEU A 193 6.34 -14.75 -16.58
N LEU A 194 6.36 -14.24 -15.35
CA LEU A 194 5.33 -13.33 -14.85
C LEU A 194 4.98 -12.16 -15.77
N PRO A 195 5.91 -11.54 -16.53
CA PRO A 195 5.57 -10.47 -17.46
C PRO A 195 4.62 -10.88 -18.59
N SER A 196 4.45 -12.18 -18.87
CA SER A 196 3.50 -12.69 -19.87
C SER A 196 2.05 -12.71 -19.37
N VAL A 197 1.83 -12.57 -18.05
CA VAL A 197 0.49 -12.55 -17.48
C VAL A 197 -0.10 -11.16 -17.64
N THR A 198 -1.07 -11.04 -18.55
CA THR A 198 -1.73 -9.77 -18.86
C THR A 198 -2.84 -9.43 -17.87
N THR A 199 -3.26 -8.17 -17.87
CA THR A 199 -4.42 -7.71 -17.07
C THR A 199 -5.68 -8.51 -17.39
N GLU A 200 -5.91 -8.85 -18.66
CA GLU A 200 -7.08 -9.62 -19.12
C GLU A 200 -7.09 -11.04 -18.54
N ARG A 201 -5.92 -11.69 -18.44
CA ARG A 201 -5.80 -13.00 -17.78
C ARG A 201 -6.17 -12.93 -16.31
N TYR A 202 -5.74 -11.89 -15.58
CA TYR A 202 -6.16 -11.67 -14.20
C TYR A 202 -7.66 -11.39 -14.11
N GLN A 203 -8.22 -10.55 -14.98
CA GLN A 203 -9.66 -10.26 -14.99
C GLN A 203 -10.48 -11.53 -15.23
N THR A 204 -10.05 -12.40 -16.15
CA THR A 204 -10.71 -13.69 -16.39
C THR A 204 -10.67 -14.56 -15.13
N LEU A 205 -9.49 -14.72 -14.51
CA LEU A 205 -9.35 -15.50 -13.27
C LEU A 205 -10.29 -14.99 -12.16
N PHE A 206 -10.32 -13.68 -11.92
CA PHE A 206 -11.20 -13.12 -10.89
C PHE A 206 -12.69 -13.24 -11.22
N ARG A 207 -13.07 -13.20 -12.49
CA ARG A 207 -14.44 -13.48 -12.90
C ARG A 207 -14.80 -14.94 -12.60
N ASP A 208 -13.94 -15.88 -12.98
CA ASP A 208 -14.17 -17.31 -12.76
C ASP A 208 -14.27 -17.65 -11.25
N ILE A 209 -13.40 -17.05 -10.42
CA ILE A 209 -13.47 -17.17 -8.94
C ILE A 209 -14.80 -16.61 -8.40
N LYS A 210 -15.32 -15.55 -8.99
CA LYS A 210 -16.59 -14.95 -8.55
C LYS A 210 -17.81 -15.79 -8.96
N GLU A 211 -17.71 -16.49 -10.07
CA GLU A 211 -18.80 -17.34 -10.62
C GLU A 211 -18.84 -18.74 -9.97
N ALA A 212 -17.71 -19.20 -9.40
CA ALA A 212 -17.62 -20.47 -8.68
C ALA A 212 -18.16 -20.37 -7.23
#